data_f722c8029c002c274025ba81712856ae
#
_entry.id   f722c8029c002c274025ba81712856ae
#
_cell.length_a   1.000
_cell.length_b   1.000
_cell.length_c   1.000
_cell.angle_alpha   90.00
_cell.angle_beta   90.00
_cell.angle_gamma   90.00
#
_symmetry.space_group_name_H-M   'P 1'
#
loop_
_entity.id
_entity.type
_entity.pdbx_description
1 polymer ?
#
loop_
_entity_poly.entity_id
_entity_poly.type
_entity_poly.pdbx_seq_one_letter_code
_entity_poly.pdbx_strand_id
1 'polypeptide(L)'
;MKLDKIKIDKRQSTPIPLQIFQVIKALLVDQQINYLEQLPQIEEIASYFEVDSKDVKEAYSRLVSENLLHVEQEKYYANYVTFSSDYYIKPSKLYDIIIKLGLTPSIKTIKKRVTVLPFHLQIESSIKNDDTYIHLKRIYYGNDVPLALMDTYLPYKTFHNIEHLIVDEKPLYDIIFNEAGKLVSSGKRLMTVVNLAREDAKILNAARDTASYQVVSSTYDQHHHLIDISRSISTMNQYFEVDFNEDDIQKIAKNHFFYI
;
A
#
# COMPACT_ATOMS: atom_id res chain seq x y z
N MET A 1 -4.40 -21.91 1.64
CA MET A 1 -5.72 -21.77 2.32
C MET A 1 -6.33 -23.14 2.58
N LYS A 2 -7.00 -23.35 3.73
CA LYS A 2 -7.74 -24.60 4.03
C LYS A 2 -9.19 -24.49 3.54
N LEU A 3 -9.74 -25.57 2.98
CA LEU A 3 -11.10 -25.61 2.41
C LEU A 3 -12.21 -25.46 3.46
N ASP A 4 -11.95 -25.83 4.72
CA ASP A 4 -12.88 -25.71 5.84
C ASP A 4 -13.29 -24.28 6.17
N LYS A 5 -12.51 -23.28 5.73
CA LYS A 5 -12.83 -21.86 5.85
C LYS A 5 -13.91 -21.40 4.86
N ILE A 6 -14.10 -22.11 3.75
CA ILE A 6 -15.14 -21.81 2.77
C ILE A 6 -16.45 -22.45 3.26
N LYS A 7 -17.53 -21.70 3.25
CA LYS A 7 -18.86 -22.20 3.58
C LYS A 7 -19.80 -21.95 2.41
N ILE A 8 -20.40 -23.01 1.89
CA ILE A 8 -21.36 -22.97 0.78
C ILE A 8 -22.65 -23.64 1.27
N ASP A 9 -23.79 -22.99 1.10
CA ASP A 9 -25.10 -23.55 1.37
C ASP A 9 -25.91 -23.68 0.07
N LYS A 10 -26.01 -24.90 -0.44
CA LYS A 10 -26.74 -25.23 -1.69
C LYS A 10 -28.25 -24.96 -1.61
N ARG A 11 -28.81 -24.73 -0.42
CA ARG A 11 -30.25 -24.45 -0.21
C ARG A 11 -30.60 -22.95 -0.28
N GLN A 12 -29.59 -22.08 -0.26
CA GLN A 12 -29.81 -20.66 -0.40
C GLN A 12 -30.16 -20.28 -1.84
N SER A 13 -30.94 -19.22 -2.00
CA SER A 13 -31.26 -18.66 -3.31
C SER A 13 -30.09 -17.97 -4.00
N THR A 14 -29.02 -17.68 -3.26
CA THR A 14 -27.80 -17.07 -3.80
C THR A 14 -27.05 -18.07 -4.67
N PRO A 15 -26.73 -17.74 -5.94
CA PRO A 15 -25.99 -18.63 -6.82
C PRO A 15 -24.64 -19.07 -6.24
N ILE A 16 -24.26 -20.31 -6.46
CA ILE A 16 -23.00 -20.89 -5.95
C ILE A 16 -21.77 -20.07 -6.32
N PRO A 17 -21.59 -19.57 -7.56
CA PRO A 17 -20.45 -18.72 -7.90
C PRO A 17 -20.37 -17.47 -7.03
N LEU A 18 -21.52 -16.87 -6.73
CA LEU A 18 -21.58 -15.66 -5.91
C LEU A 18 -21.26 -15.95 -4.45
N GLN A 19 -21.70 -17.09 -3.91
CA GLN A 19 -21.35 -17.52 -2.54
C GLN A 19 -19.84 -17.73 -2.40
N ILE A 20 -19.21 -18.46 -3.34
CA ILE A 20 -17.77 -18.70 -3.36
C ILE A 20 -17.01 -17.38 -3.43
N PHE A 21 -17.40 -16.49 -4.35
CA PHE A 21 -16.82 -15.17 -4.50
C PHE A 21 -16.89 -14.35 -3.20
N GLN A 22 -18.07 -14.26 -2.59
CA GLN A 22 -18.28 -13.49 -1.36
C GLN A 22 -17.48 -14.02 -0.19
N VAL A 23 -17.45 -15.35 0.00
CA VAL A 23 -16.71 -15.97 1.10
C VAL A 23 -15.18 -15.75 0.94
N ILE A 24 -14.63 -15.99 -0.26
CA ILE A 24 -13.20 -15.79 -0.48
C ILE A 24 -12.85 -14.30 -0.33
N LYS A 25 -13.68 -13.41 -0.85
CA LYS A 25 -13.49 -11.96 -0.69
C LYS A 25 -13.49 -11.55 0.79
N ALA A 26 -14.42 -12.07 1.59
CA ALA A 26 -14.45 -11.82 3.03
C ALA A 26 -13.17 -12.34 3.73
N LEU A 27 -12.75 -13.57 3.41
CA LEU A 27 -11.51 -14.13 3.98
C LEU A 27 -10.26 -13.33 3.63
N LEU A 28 -10.21 -12.73 2.44
CA LEU A 28 -9.13 -11.82 2.02
C LEU A 28 -9.19 -10.50 2.79
N VAL A 29 -10.37 -9.90 2.91
CA VAL A 29 -10.58 -8.63 3.62
C VAL A 29 -10.26 -8.78 5.11
N ASP A 30 -10.70 -9.88 5.72
CA ASP A 30 -10.45 -10.20 7.13
C ASP A 30 -9.01 -10.72 7.39
N GLN A 31 -8.14 -10.67 6.39
CA GLN A 31 -6.75 -11.13 6.46
C GLN A 31 -6.59 -12.59 6.92
N GLN A 32 -7.60 -13.42 6.68
CA GLN A 32 -7.54 -14.86 6.97
C GLN A 32 -6.86 -15.65 5.84
N ILE A 33 -6.65 -15.04 4.70
CA ILE A 33 -5.81 -15.48 3.59
C ILE A 33 -4.72 -14.43 3.44
N ASN A 34 -3.46 -14.84 3.56
CA ASN A 34 -2.33 -13.94 3.47
C ASN A 34 -2.07 -13.50 2.02
N TYR A 35 -1.46 -12.35 1.85
CA TYR A 35 -0.99 -11.90 0.54
C TYR A 35 -0.02 -12.92 -0.06
N LEU A 36 -0.18 -13.22 -1.36
CA LEU A 36 0.55 -14.26 -2.11
C LEU A 36 0.32 -15.69 -1.61
N GLU A 37 -0.59 -15.92 -0.68
CA GLU A 37 -0.98 -17.28 -0.32
C GLU A 37 -1.68 -17.95 -1.51
N GLN A 38 -1.26 -19.16 -1.83
CA GLN A 38 -1.89 -19.94 -2.90
C GLN A 38 -3.28 -20.40 -2.47
N LEU A 39 -4.27 -20.16 -3.33
CA LEU A 39 -5.63 -20.67 -3.14
C LEU A 39 -5.73 -22.11 -3.66
N PRO A 40 -6.72 -22.89 -3.17
CA PRO A 40 -7.03 -24.21 -3.70
C PRO A 40 -7.36 -24.13 -5.20
N GLN A 41 -7.07 -25.22 -5.91
CA GLN A 41 -7.42 -25.30 -7.34
C GLN A 41 -8.93 -25.44 -7.51
N ILE A 42 -9.42 -25.10 -8.71
CA ILE A 42 -10.84 -25.13 -9.03
C ILE A 42 -11.43 -26.52 -8.75
N GLU A 43 -10.72 -27.56 -9.16
CA GLU A 43 -11.13 -28.94 -9.02
C GLU A 43 -11.18 -29.40 -7.56
N GLU A 44 -10.29 -28.89 -6.72
CA GLU A 44 -10.27 -29.18 -5.28
C GLU A 44 -11.53 -28.62 -4.59
N ILE A 45 -11.90 -27.38 -4.89
CA ILE A 45 -13.13 -26.77 -4.34
C ILE A 45 -14.36 -27.47 -4.90
N ALA A 46 -14.42 -27.70 -6.21
CA ALA A 46 -15.53 -28.35 -6.85
C ALA A 46 -15.81 -29.73 -6.26
N SER A 47 -14.76 -30.54 -6.07
CA SER A 47 -14.85 -31.87 -5.49
C SER A 47 -15.24 -31.83 -4.00
N TYR A 48 -14.62 -30.96 -3.21
CA TYR A 48 -14.88 -30.87 -1.77
C TYR A 48 -16.32 -30.46 -1.43
N PHE A 49 -16.87 -29.52 -2.20
CA PHE A 49 -18.24 -29.03 -1.99
C PHE A 49 -19.26 -29.71 -2.90
N GLU A 50 -18.83 -30.65 -3.77
CA GLU A 50 -19.71 -31.32 -4.75
C GLU A 50 -20.52 -30.30 -5.58
N VAL A 51 -19.84 -29.29 -6.14
CA VAL A 51 -20.38 -28.25 -7.01
C VAL A 51 -19.76 -28.32 -8.40
N ASP A 52 -20.38 -27.68 -9.41
CA ASP A 52 -19.80 -27.67 -10.76
C ASP A 52 -18.50 -26.83 -10.77
N SER A 53 -17.47 -27.36 -11.41
CA SER A 53 -16.20 -26.62 -11.59
C SER A 53 -16.36 -25.32 -12.36
N LYS A 54 -17.42 -25.19 -13.20
CA LYS A 54 -17.77 -23.94 -13.85
C LYS A 54 -18.16 -22.84 -12.86
N ASP A 55 -18.89 -23.20 -11.79
CA ASP A 55 -19.30 -22.26 -10.76
C ASP A 55 -18.08 -21.69 -10.02
N VAL A 56 -17.10 -22.57 -9.69
CA VAL A 56 -15.84 -22.18 -9.05
C VAL A 56 -15.02 -21.30 -9.98
N LYS A 57 -14.94 -21.68 -11.27
CA LYS A 57 -14.22 -20.90 -12.30
C LYS A 57 -14.80 -19.51 -12.48
N GLU A 58 -16.15 -19.38 -12.48
CA GLU A 58 -16.82 -18.08 -12.56
C GLU A 58 -16.47 -17.21 -11.36
N ALA A 59 -16.55 -17.75 -10.14
CA ALA A 59 -16.15 -17.05 -8.92
C ALA A 59 -14.69 -16.57 -8.97
N TYR A 60 -13.78 -17.45 -9.37
CA TYR A 60 -12.35 -17.13 -9.48
C TYR A 60 -12.07 -16.09 -10.56
N SER A 61 -12.74 -16.21 -11.72
CA SER A 61 -12.62 -15.20 -12.80
C SER A 61 -13.05 -13.82 -12.32
N ARG A 62 -14.09 -13.76 -11.50
CA ARG A 62 -14.55 -12.51 -10.90
C ARG A 62 -13.55 -11.96 -9.86
N LEU A 63 -12.99 -12.82 -9.00
CA LEU A 63 -11.96 -12.41 -8.05
C LEU A 63 -10.72 -11.86 -8.78
N VAL A 64 -10.33 -12.46 -9.90
CA VAL A 64 -9.22 -11.96 -10.75
C VAL A 64 -9.59 -10.63 -11.40
N SER A 65 -10.81 -10.47 -11.93
CA SER A 65 -11.25 -9.22 -12.55
C SER A 65 -11.35 -8.06 -11.55
N GLU A 66 -11.64 -8.36 -10.28
CA GLU A 66 -11.61 -7.37 -9.17
C GLU A 66 -10.20 -7.19 -8.57
N ASN A 67 -9.16 -7.79 -9.18
CA ASN A 67 -7.76 -7.73 -8.72
C ASN A 67 -7.55 -8.29 -7.29
N LEU A 68 -8.43 -9.16 -6.84
CA LEU A 68 -8.35 -9.85 -5.54
C LEU A 68 -7.49 -11.12 -5.60
N LEU A 69 -7.37 -11.70 -6.78
CA LEU A 69 -6.46 -12.81 -7.09
C LEU A 69 -5.61 -12.46 -8.31
N HIS A 70 -4.41 -13.02 -8.37
CA HIS A 70 -3.64 -13.11 -9.61
C HIS A 70 -3.37 -14.56 -9.99
N VAL A 71 -3.10 -14.78 -11.26
CA VAL A 71 -2.84 -16.10 -11.82
C VAL A 71 -1.38 -16.17 -12.26
N GLU A 72 -0.67 -17.18 -11.78
CA GLU A 72 0.68 -17.50 -12.21
C GLU A 72 0.82 -19.01 -12.41
N GLN A 73 1.28 -19.45 -13.59
CA GLN A 73 1.44 -20.86 -13.94
C GLN A 73 0.18 -21.70 -13.62
N GLU A 74 -0.99 -21.22 -14.03
CA GLU A 74 -2.30 -21.86 -13.77
C GLU A 74 -2.69 -21.99 -12.29
N LYS A 75 -1.98 -21.34 -11.39
CA LYS A 75 -2.30 -21.29 -9.96
C LYS A 75 -2.83 -19.91 -9.58
N TYR A 76 -3.72 -19.90 -8.60
CA TYR A 76 -4.34 -18.69 -8.09
C TYR A 76 -3.70 -18.29 -6.78
N TYR A 77 -3.32 -17.02 -6.66
CA TYR A 77 -2.70 -16.45 -5.47
C TYR A 77 -3.47 -15.24 -5.00
N ALA A 78 -3.58 -15.09 -3.70
CA ALA A 78 -4.18 -13.91 -3.09
C ALA A 78 -3.43 -12.65 -3.50
N ASN A 79 -4.15 -11.67 -4.02
CA ASN A 79 -3.61 -10.37 -4.45
C ASN A 79 -4.23 -9.21 -3.65
N TYR A 80 -4.65 -9.50 -2.42
CA TYR A 80 -5.27 -8.51 -1.56
C TYR A 80 -4.32 -8.15 -0.42
N VAL A 81 -3.81 -6.93 -0.46
CA VAL A 81 -3.03 -6.33 0.62
C VAL A 81 -3.69 -5.03 1.01
N THR A 82 -3.86 -4.84 2.30
CA THR A 82 -4.29 -3.57 2.85
C THR A 82 -3.18 -2.94 3.67
N PHE A 83 -2.88 -1.69 3.39
CA PHE A 83 -2.12 -0.88 4.32
C PHE A 83 -3.05 -0.36 5.41
N SER A 84 -2.66 -0.56 6.66
CA SER A 84 -3.33 0.06 7.80
C SER A 84 -3.22 1.59 7.71
N SER A 85 -4.28 2.29 8.09
CA SER A 85 -4.33 3.74 8.24
C SER A 85 -3.20 4.30 9.11
N ASP A 86 -2.68 3.52 10.03
CA ASP A 86 -1.54 3.88 10.88
C ASP A 86 -0.33 4.34 10.07
N TYR A 87 -0.13 3.81 8.87
CA TYR A 87 0.93 4.27 7.97
C TYR A 87 0.79 5.74 7.60
N TYR A 88 -0.44 6.23 7.46
CA TYR A 88 -0.68 7.61 7.05
C TYR A 88 -0.85 8.57 8.21
N ILE A 89 -1.22 8.06 9.39
CA ILE A 89 -1.54 8.85 10.58
C ILE A 89 -0.35 8.91 11.54
N LYS A 90 0.44 7.83 11.63
CA LYS A 90 1.61 7.73 12.52
C LYS A 90 2.92 7.75 11.73
N PRO A 91 4.02 8.21 12.33
CA PRO A 91 5.35 8.02 11.75
C PRO A 91 5.64 6.51 11.64
N SER A 92 5.49 5.97 10.46
CA SER A 92 5.70 4.55 10.21
C SER A 92 6.63 4.38 9.02
N LYS A 93 7.55 3.42 9.11
CA LYS A 93 8.40 3.05 7.99
C LYS A 93 7.65 2.03 7.13
N LEU A 94 7.64 2.22 5.84
CA LEU A 94 7.05 1.24 4.90
C LEU A 94 7.70 -0.15 5.08
N TYR A 95 8.98 -0.18 5.41
CA TYR A 95 9.71 -1.39 5.73
C TYR A 95 9.06 -2.20 6.88
N ASP A 96 8.73 -1.53 7.98
CA ASP A 96 8.11 -2.17 9.16
C ASP A 96 6.69 -2.66 8.85
N ILE A 97 5.98 -1.96 7.97
CA ILE A 97 4.65 -2.38 7.53
C ILE A 97 4.71 -3.66 6.71
N ILE A 98 5.68 -3.76 5.80
CA ILE A 98 5.89 -4.97 5.02
C ILE A 98 6.16 -6.18 5.94
N ILE A 99 6.93 -5.99 7.02
CA ILE A 99 7.14 -7.03 8.04
C ILE A 99 5.81 -7.40 8.74
N LYS A 100 5.00 -6.40 9.12
CA LYS A 100 3.70 -6.65 9.76
C LYS A 100 2.72 -7.41 8.87
N LEU A 101 2.86 -7.29 7.55
CA LEU A 101 2.10 -8.07 6.57
C LEU A 101 2.61 -9.52 6.44
N GLY A 102 3.63 -9.92 7.21
CA GLY A 102 4.24 -11.25 7.13
C GLY A 102 5.15 -11.45 5.92
N LEU A 103 5.56 -10.35 5.26
CA LEU A 103 6.42 -10.39 4.08
C LEU A 103 7.87 -10.05 4.45
N THR A 104 8.81 -10.57 3.67
CA THR A 104 10.23 -10.20 3.77
C THR A 104 10.46 -8.92 2.99
N PRO A 105 10.80 -7.78 3.65
CA PRO A 105 11.03 -6.52 2.97
C PRO A 105 12.39 -6.49 2.28
N SER A 106 12.43 -5.88 1.11
CA SER A 106 13.69 -5.41 0.49
C SER A 106 13.48 -4.06 -0.18
N ILE A 107 14.58 -3.31 -0.34
CA ILE A 107 14.58 -1.98 -0.94
C ILE A 107 15.59 -1.98 -2.07
N LYS A 108 15.21 -1.35 -3.19
CA LYS A 108 16.14 -1.10 -4.31
C LYS A 108 16.10 0.36 -4.70
N THR A 109 17.24 1.02 -4.66
CA THR A 109 17.41 2.38 -5.16
C THR A 109 17.63 2.33 -6.67
N ILE A 110 16.71 2.92 -7.44
CA ILE A 110 16.81 3.02 -8.91
C ILE A 110 17.41 4.36 -9.33
N LYS A 111 17.37 5.37 -8.47
CA LYS A 111 17.94 6.68 -8.77
C LYS A 111 18.39 7.37 -7.50
N LYS A 112 19.61 7.93 -7.54
CA LYS A 112 20.13 8.86 -6.54
C LYS A 112 20.86 9.99 -7.25
N ARG A 113 20.43 11.24 -7.03
CA ARG A 113 21.06 12.43 -7.63
C ARG A 113 20.72 13.69 -6.88
N VAL A 114 21.51 14.73 -7.03
CA VAL A 114 21.18 16.10 -6.59
C VAL A 114 20.36 16.79 -7.68
N THR A 115 19.26 17.43 -7.32
CA THR A 115 18.34 18.11 -8.25
C THR A 115 17.48 19.17 -7.52
N VAL A 116 16.70 19.92 -8.25
CA VAL A 116 15.66 20.80 -7.70
C VAL A 116 14.35 20.03 -7.53
N LEU A 117 13.48 20.52 -6.67
CA LEU A 117 12.15 19.93 -6.48
C LEU A 117 11.29 20.15 -7.73
N PRO A 118 10.68 19.09 -8.30
CA PRO A 118 9.77 19.20 -9.43
C PRO A 118 8.58 20.13 -9.14
N PHE A 119 8.16 20.92 -10.11
CA PHE A 119 7.12 21.93 -9.95
C PHE A 119 5.79 21.37 -9.41
N HIS A 120 5.36 20.21 -9.88
CA HIS A 120 4.14 19.56 -9.38
C HIS A 120 4.25 19.23 -7.89
N LEU A 121 5.42 18.75 -7.42
CA LEU A 121 5.64 18.48 -6.00
C LEU A 121 5.72 19.76 -5.17
N GLN A 122 6.20 20.87 -5.73
CA GLN A 122 6.14 22.17 -5.05
C GLN A 122 4.69 22.61 -4.79
N ILE A 123 3.79 22.35 -5.74
CA ILE A 123 2.35 22.65 -5.58
C ILE A 123 1.73 21.71 -4.56
N GLU A 124 1.88 20.41 -4.73
CA GLU A 124 1.24 19.37 -3.90
C GLU A 124 1.73 19.41 -2.44
N SER A 125 3.02 19.69 -2.23
CA SER A 125 3.60 19.84 -0.89
C SER A 125 3.40 21.22 -0.26
N SER A 126 2.97 22.22 -1.06
CA SER A 126 2.91 23.63 -0.69
C SER A 126 4.28 24.23 -0.32
N ILE A 127 5.37 23.62 -0.78
CA ILE A 127 6.74 24.10 -0.57
C ILE A 127 7.26 24.69 -1.87
N LYS A 128 7.51 26.00 -1.85
CA LYS A 128 8.05 26.75 -3.00
C LYS A 128 9.44 27.26 -2.62
N ASN A 129 10.48 26.62 -3.16
CA ASN A 129 11.84 27.11 -3.04
C ASN A 129 12.67 26.63 -4.23
N ASP A 130 13.80 27.28 -4.44
CA ASP A 130 14.80 26.95 -5.46
C ASP A 130 15.96 26.14 -4.87
N ASP A 131 15.78 25.55 -3.66
CA ASP A 131 16.82 24.76 -3.00
C ASP A 131 17.08 23.48 -3.79
N THR A 132 18.29 22.95 -3.61
CA THR A 132 18.66 21.65 -4.13
C THR A 132 18.35 20.55 -3.13
N TYR A 133 18.04 19.39 -3.66
CA TYR A 133 17.64 18.19 -2.91
C TYR A 133 18.42 16.96 -3.38
N ILE A 134 18.70 16.06 -2.47
CA ILE A 134 19.08 14.68 -2.81
C ILE A 134 17.78 13.97 -3.18
N HIS A 135 17.63 13.63 -4.44
CA HIS A 135 16.52 12.82 -4.93
C HIS A 135 16.88 11.35 -4.91
N LEU A 136 16.05 10.59 -4.22
CA LEU A 136 16.10 9.13 -4.16
C LEU A 136 14.82 8.58 -4.79
N LYS A 137 14.94 7.69 -5.78
CA LYS A 137 13.83 6.88 -6.26
C LYS A 137 14.06 5.44 -5.85
N ARG A 138 13.16 4.90 -5.01
CA ARG A 138 13.29 3.57 -4.41
C ARG A 138 12.05 2.73 -4.65
N ILE A 139 12.27 1.44 -4.89
CA ILE A 139 11.20 0.44 -4.89
C ILE A 139 11.27 -0.31 -3.57
N TYR A 140 10.11 -0.52 -2.97
CA TYR A 140 9.92 -1.37 -1.81
C TYR A 140 9.25 -2.66 -2.23
N TYR A 141 9.86 -3.77 -1.86
CA TYR A 141 9.40 -5.11 -2.17
C TYR A 141 8.94 -5.84 -0.91
N GLY A 142 8.00 -6.78 -1.08
CA GLY A 142 7.68 -7.81 -0.11
C GLY A 142 7.74 -9.16 -0.81
N ASN A 143 8.60 -10.08 -0.35
CA ASN A 143 8.87 -11.36 -1.02
C ASN A 143 9.17 -11.20 -2.52
N ASP A 144 10.04 -10.24 -2.87
CA ASP A 144 10.45 -9.90 -4.24
C ASP A 144 9.36 -9.30 -5.15
N VAL A 145 8.14 -9.09 -4.64
CA VAL A 145 7.06 -8.41 -5.35
C VAL A 145 7.13 -6.91 -5.08
N PRO A 146 7.13 -6.04 -6.12
CA PRO A 146 7.14 -4.60 -5.94
C PRO A 146 5.80 -4.11 -5.38
N LEU A 147 5.82 -3.50 -4.19
CA LEU A 147 4.64 -3.04 -3.47
C LEU A 147 4.41 -1.54 -3.57
N ALA A 148 5.49 -0.78 -3.54
CA ALA A 148 5.44 0.67 -3.63
C ALA A 148 6.68 1.27 -4.28
N LEU A 149 6.47 2.37 -4.98
CA LEU A 149 7.51 3.21 -5.55
C LEU A 149 7.53 4.53 -4.79
N MET A 150 8.72 4.97 -4.35
CA MET A 150 8.87 6.19 -3.57
C MET A 150 9.95 7.09 -4.16
N ASP A 151 9.56 8.32 -4.50
CA ASP A 151 10.46 9.42 -4.80
C ASP A 151 10.61 10.27 -3.53
N THR A 152 11.82 10.40 -2.99
CA THR A 152 12.11 11.19 -1.77
C THR A 152 13.12 12.28 -2.08
N TYR A 153 12.85 13.48 -1.60
CA TYR A 153 13.68 14.67 -1.78
C TYR A 153 14.12 15.18 -0.41
N LEU A 154 15.42 14.99 -0.10
CA LEU A 154 16.05 15.49 1.13
C LEU A 154 16.73 16.83 0.85
N PRO A 155 16.53 17.89 1.66
CA PRO A 155 17.25 19.15 1.50
C PRO A 155 18.76 18.92 1.49
N TYR A 156 19.42 19.24 0.39
CA TYR A 156 20.87 18.99 0.22
C TYR A 156 21.68 19.71 1.29
N LYS A 157 21.33 20.95 1.60
CA LYS A 157 21.98 21.76 2.63
C LYS A 157 22.04 21.05 4.00
N THR A 158 21.02 20.26 4.34
CA THR A 158 20.93 19.56 5.62
C THR A 158 21.55 18.16 5.57
N PHE A 159 21.47 17.47 4.42
CA PHE A 159 21.75 16.04 4.35
C PHE A 159 22.90 15.64 3.41
N HIS A 160 23.66 16.62 2.84
CA HIS A 160 24.81 16.30 1.97
C HIS A 160 25.84 15.40 2.63
N ASN A 161 26.04 15.53 3.94
CA ASN A 161 27.02 14.74 4.70
C ASN A 161 26.66 13.26 4.79
N ILE A 162 25.38 12.90 4.72
CA ILE A 162 24.91 11.51 4.85
C ILE A 162 24.56 10.86 3.50
N GLU A 163 24.66 11.58 2.40
CA GLU A 163 24.29 11.07 1.07
C GLU A 163 24.98 9.75 0.74
N HIS A 164 26.25 9.61 1.08
CA HIS A 164 27.04 8.40 0.82
C HIS A 164 26.62 7.20 1.70
N LEU A 165 25.95 7.43 2.83
CA LEU A 165 25.47 6.39 3.76
C LEU A 165 24.11 5.82 3.35
N ILE A 166 23.45 6.45 2.37
CA ILE A 166 22.15 6.00 1.89
C ILE A 166 22.34 4.79 0.99
N VAL A 167 22.03 3.62 1.54
CA VAL A 167 22.16 2.30 0.91
C VAL A 167 20.83 1.55 0.91
N ASP A 168 20.71 0.48 0.12
CA ASP A 168 19.47 -0.25 -0.06
C ASP A 168 19.05 -1.07 1.17
N GLU A 169 20.04 -1.53 1.94
CA GLU A 169 19.83 -2.41 3.10
C GLU A 169 19.27 -1.68 4.33
N LYS A 170 19.26 -0.35 4.32
CA LYS A 170 18.83 0.45 5.47
C LYS A 170 17.62 1.33 5.16
N PRO A 171 16.58 1.33 6.01
CA PRO A 171 15.53 2.31 5.94
C PRO A 171 16.07 3.74 6.07
N LEU A 172 15.58 4.65 5.22
CA LEU A 172 16.11 6.02 5.14
C LEU A 172 16.04 6.77 6.47
N TYR A 173 14.93 6.66 7.18
CA TYR A 173 14.77 7.37 8.46
C TYR A 173 15.68 6.85 9.56
N ASP A 174 16.15 5.60 9.50
CA ASP A 174 17.17 5.10 10.43
C ASP A 174 18.52 5.76 10.18
N ILE A 175 18.88 5.95 8.91
CA ILE A 175 20.08 6.68 8.53
C ILE A 175 19.98 8.14 8.97
N ILE A 176 18.86 8.80 8.70
CA ILE A 176 18.61 10.19 9.08
C ILE A 176 18.70 10.37 10.61
N PHE A 177 18.10 9.46 11.36
CA PHE A 177 18.13 9.52 12.83
C PHE A 177 19.54 9.27 13.37
N ASN A 178 20.18 8.18 12.95
CA ASN A 178 21.46 7.76 13.52
C ASN A 178 22.62 8.69 13.13
N GLU A 179 22.61 9.21 11.89
CA GLU A 179 23.75 9.93 11.33
C GLU A 179 23.55 11.47 11.33
N ALA A 180 22.31 11.94 11.30
CA ALA A 180 22.01 13.38 11.33
C ALA A 180 21.28 13.82 12.60
N GLY A 181 20.95 12.91 13.51
CA GLY A 181 20.25 13.22 14.77
C GLY A 181 18.86 13.82 14.58
N LYS A 182 18.24 13.60 13.40
CA LYS A 182 16.95 14.17 13.05
C LYS A 182 15.81 13.18 13.32
N LEU A 183 14.88 13.57 14.15
CA LEU A 183 13.69 12.77 14.48
C LEU A 183 12.45 13.39 13.80
N VAL A 184 11.70 12.56 13.09
CA VAL A 184 10.40 12.97 12.53
C VAL A 184 9.44 13.27 13.67
N SER A 185 8.89 14.48 13.68
CA SER A 185 7.94 14.97 14.72
C SER A 185 6.56 15.25 14.15
N SER A 186 6.48 15.75 12.93
CA SER A 186 5.23 16.10 12.28
C SER A 186 5.29 15.95 10.78
N GLY A 187 4.13 15.94 10.11
CA GLY A 187 4.05 15.88 8.66
C GLY A 187 2.69 16.26 8.14
N LYS A 188 2.66 16.62 6.85
CA LYS A 188 1.44 16.80 6.07
C LYS A 188 1.42 15.75 4.97
N ARG A 189 0.24 15.21 4.68
CA ARG A 189 0.06 14.21 3.61
C ARG A 189 -1.15 14.56 2.78
N LEU A 190 -0.95 14.57 1.46
CA LEU A 190 -1.99 14.65 0.46
C LEU A 190 -2.11 13.29 -0.21
N MET A 191 -3.27 12.65 -0.04
CA MET A 191 -3.58 11.38 -0.69
C MET A 191 -4.50 11.64 -1.87
N THR A 192 -4.15 11.08 -3.01
CA THR A 192 -4.94 11.13 -4.25
C THR A 192 -5.00 9.77 -4.91
N VAL A 193 -6.01 9.55 -5.74
CA VAL A 193 -6.07 8.41 -6.65
C VAL A 193 -5.64 8.86 -8.02
N VAL A 194 -4.69 8.15 -8.62
CA VAL A 194 -4.13 8.45 -9.94
C VAL A 194 -4.08 7.19 -10.80
N ASN A 195 -4.08 7.36 -12.10
CA ASN A 195 -3.76 6.28 -13.01
C ASN A 195 -2.24 6.18 -13.16
N LEU A 196 -1.70 4.96 -13.09
CA LEU A 196 -0.25 4.72 -13.22
C LEU A 196 0.27 5.24 -14.55
N ALA A 197 1.29 6.09 -14.49
CA ALA A 197 2.10 6.42 -15.64
C ALA A 197 2.84 5.17 -16.16
N ARG A 198 3.10 5.12 -17.46
CA ARG A 198 3.74 3.96 -18.12
C ARG A 198 5.04 3.51 -17.44
N GLU A 199 5.86 4.45 -17.00
CA GLU A 199 7.14 4.13 -16.34
C GLU A 199 6.92 3.52 -14.95
N ASP A 200 6.05 4.11 -14.14
CA ASP A 200 5.75 3.63 -12.80
C ASP A 200 5.04 2.26 -12.85
N ALA A 201 4.13 2.06 -13.82
CA ALA A 201 3.48 0.78 -14.07
C ALA A 201 4.49 -0.33 -14.38
N LYS A 202 5.48 -0.05 -15.25
CA LYS A 202 6.56 -1.00 -15.57
C LYS A 202 7.39 -1.37 -14.33
N ILE A 203 7.70 -0.38 -13.48
CA ILE A 203 8.49 -0.59 -12.27
C ILE A 203 7.71 -1.43 -11.25
N LEU A 204 6.41 -1.16 -11.09
CA LEU A 204 5.53 -1.85 -10.16
C LEU A 204 4.98 -3.19 -10.71
N ASN A 205 5.41 -3.60 -11.90
CA ASN A 205 4.90 -4.79 -12.59
C ASN A 205 3.36 -4.81 -12.68
N ALA A 206 2.76 -3.64 -12.91
CA ALA A 206 1.32 -3.44 -13.00
C ALA A 206 0.91 -3.11 -14.45
N ALA A 207 -0.38 -3.26 -14.75
CA ALA A 207 -0.92 -2.81 -16.02
C ALA A 207 -0.87 -1.28 -16.12
N ARG A 208 -0.71 -0.76 -17.34
CA ARG A 208 -0.83 0.68 -17.60
C ARG A 208 -2.22 1.17 -17.18
N ASP A 209 -2.28 2.39 -16.71
CA ASP A 209 -3.52 3.05 -16.28
C ASP A 209 -4.23 2.35 -15.08
N THR A 210 -3.54 1.45 -14.38
CA THR A 210 -4.04 0.89 -13.12
C THR A 210 -4.29 2.03 -12.12
N ALA A 211 -5.48 2.06 -11.54
CA ALA A 211 -5.80 3.00 -10.46
C ALA A 211 -4.88 2.73 -9.25
N SER A 212 -4.28 3.77 -8.72
CA SER A 212 -3.24 3.67 -7.70
C SER A 212 -3.37 4.81 -6.70
N TYR A 213 -3.00 4.54 -5.46
CA TYR A 213 -2.89 5.59 -4.46
C TYR A 213 -1.55 6.32 -4.62
N GLN A 214 -1.63 7.64 -4.72
CA GLN A 214 -0.49 8.52 -4.62
C GLN A 214 -0.56 9.29 -3.30
N VAL A 215 0.53 9.31 -2.56
CA VAL A 215 0.64 10.14 -1.34
C VAL A 215 1.85 11.05 -1.48
N VAL A 216 1.60 12.35 -1.42
CA VAL A 216 2.65 13.37 -1.30
C VAL A 216 2.74 13.78 0.15
N SER A 217 3.94 13.65 0.72
CA SER A 217 4.21 13.93 2.12
C SER A 217 5.27 15.01 2.26
N SER A 218 5.13 15.84 3.28
CA SER A 218 6.20 16.71 3.77
C SER A 218 6.40 16.41 5.24
N THR A 219 7.62 16.01 5.64
CA THR A 219 7.95 15.63 7.02
C THR A 219 8.90 16.65 7.66
N TYR A 220 8.72 16.87 8.96
CA TYR A 220 9.42 17.89 9.72
C TYR A 220 9.97 17.32 11.03
N ASP A 221 11.09 17.89 11.49
CA ASP A 221 11.65 17.61 12.82
C ASP A 221 10.90 18.37 13.93
N GLN A 222 11.32 18.18 15.18
CA GLN A 222 10.73 18.84 16.37
C GLN A 222 10.88 20.37 16.38
N HIS A 223 11.72 20.93 15.51
CA HIS A 223 11.91 22.38 15.33
C HIS A 223 11.25 22.90 14.05
N HIS A 224 10.36 22.12 13.45
CA HIS A 224 9.70 22.40 12.17
C HIS A 224 10.68 22.60 10.98
N HIS A 225 11.89 22.07 11.04
CA HIS A 225 12.76 22.01 9.87
C HIS A 225 12.33 20.86 8.97
N LEU A 226 12.31 21.12 7.68
CA LEU A 226 11.96 20.11 6.67
C LEU A 226 12.99 18.97 6.69
N ILE A 227 12.51 17.75 6.83
CA ILE A 227 13.29 16.52 6.67
C ILE A 227 13.22 16.03 5.24
N ASP A 228 12.02 15.84 4.72
CA ASP A 228 11.85 15.41 3.33
C ASP A 228 10.51 15.85 2.72
N ILE A 229 10.49 15.82 1.40
CA ILE A 229 9.29 15.79 0.60
C ILE A 229 9.31 14.47 -0.15
N SER A 230 8.25 13.69 -0.04
CA SER A 230 8.16 12.40 -0.73
C SER A 230 6.86 12.23 -1.49
N ARG A 231 6.95 11.51 -2.60
CA ARG A 231 5.82 11.01 -3.37
C ARG A 231 5.89 9.50 -3.37
N SER A 232 4.91 8.84 -2.81
CA SER A 232 4.77 7.38 -2.90
C SER A 232 3.62 7.02 -3.81
N ILE A 233 3.79 5.94 -4.56
CA ILE A 233 2.75 5.30 -5.37
C ILE A 233 2.66 3.83 -4.98
N SER A 234 1.43 3.36 -4.79
CA SER A 234 1.13 1.96 -4.50
C SER A 234 -0.17 1.54 -5.17
N THR A 235 -0.19 0.32 -5.70
CA THR A 235 -1.40 -0.32 -6.24
C THR A 235 -2.17 -1.09 -5.17
N MET A 236 -1.66 -1.12 -3.94
CA MET A 236 -2.27 -1.89 -2.86
C MET A 236 -3.49 -1.17 -2.28
N ASN A 237 -4.45 -1.96 -1.79
CA ASN A 237 -5.63 -1.44 -1.13
C ASN A 237 -5.26 -0.68 0.15
N GLN A 238 -6.07 0.32 0.52
CA GLN A 238 -5.93 1.09 1.74
C GLN A 238 -7.07 0.75 2.68
N TYR A 239 -6.74 0.47 3.94
CA TYR A 239 -7.71 0.19 4.99
C TYR A 239 -7.61 1.29 6.05
N PHE A 240 -8.73 1.93 6.36
CA PHE A 240 -8.85 2.93 7.38
C PHE A 240 -9.78 2.40 8.47
N GLU A 241 -9.23 2.21 9.67
CA GLU A 241 -10.01 1.94 10.88
C GLU A 241 -10.08 3.23 11.70
N VAL A 242 -11.27 3.61 12.08
CA VAL A 242 -11.52 4.85 12.82
C VAL A 242 -12.35 4.52 14.04
N ASP A 243 -11.75 4.69 15.19
CA ASP A 243 -12.45 4.61 16.49
C ASP A 243 -13.03 5.98 16.84
N PHE A 244 -14.31 6.02 17.14
CA PHE A 244 -14.98 7.21 17.68
C PHE A 244 -15.15 7.06 19.18
N ASN A 245 -14.58 7.97 19.96
CA ASN A 245 -14.84 8.05 21.39
C ASN A 245 -16.17 8.76 21.68
N GLU A 246 -16.64 8.67 22.93
CA GLU A 246 -17.91 9.28 23.33
C GLU A 246 -17.95 10.81 23.12
N ASP A 247 -16.82 11.49 23.30
CA ASP A 247 -16.71 12.94 23.10
C ASP A 247 -16.85 13.31 21.61
N ASP A 248 -16.31 12.50 20.72
CA ASP A 248 -16.44 12.69 19.27
C ASP A 248 -17.90 12.52 18.84
N ILE A 249 -18.57 11.47 19.36
CA ILE A 249 -19.99 11.20 19.08
C ILE A 249 -20.87 12.36 19.61
N GLN A 250 -20.58 12.87 20.83
CA GLN A 250 -21.32 13.99 21.40
C GLN A 250 -21.10 15.31 20.62
N LYS A 251 -19.89 15.57 20.12
CA LYS A 251 -19.63 16.74 19.26
C LYS A 251 -20.40 16.67 17.95
N ILE A 252 -20.44 15.48 17.34
CA ILE A 252 -21.20 15.23 16.10
C ILE A 252 -22.70 15.45 16.37
N ALA A 253 -23.25 14.89 17.44
CA ALA A 253 -24.66 15.01 17.80
C ALA A 253 -25.08 16.46 18.12
N LYS A 254 -24.20 17.26 18.75
CA LYS A 254 -24.45 18.68 19.07
C LYS A 254 -24.41 19.59 17.84
N ASN A 255 -23.62 19.23 16.83
CA ASN A 255 -23.39 20.10 15.66
C ASN A 255 -24.37 19.89 14.50
N HIS A 256 -25.38 19.02 14.62
CA HIS A 256 -26.42 18.76 13.62
C HIS A 256 -25.89 18.45 12.18
N PHE A 257 -24.66 17.89 12.09
CA PHE A 257 -24.05 17.53 10.81
C PHE A 257 -24.29 16.05 10.43
N PHE A 258 -25.54 15.61 10.42
CA PHE A 258 -25.96 14.42 9.68
C PHE A 258 -27.08 14.79 8.72
N TYR A 259 -26.72 15.42 7.62
CA TYR A 259 -27.50 15.41 6.43
C TYR A 259 -26.59 15.00 5.28
N ILE A 260 -26.52 13.73 4.99
CA ILE A 260 -26.32 13.18 3.66
C ILE A 260 -27.44 12.20 3.38
#